data_dbef14356b7373033d73f674033d1d64
#
_entry.id   dbef14356b7373033d73f674033d1d64
#
_cell.length_a   1.000
_cell.length_b   1.000
_cell.length_c   1.000
_cell.angle_alpha   90.00
_cell.angle_beta   90.00
_cell.angle_gamma   90.00
#
_symmetry.space_group_name_H-M   'P 1'
#
loop_
_entity.id
_entity.type
_entity.pdbx_description
1 polymer ?
#
loop_
_entity_poly.entity_id
_entity_poly.type
_entity_poly.pdbx_seq_one_letter_code
_entity_poly.pdbx_strand_id
1 'polypeptide(L)'
;MKEDYAFSVNIYDPVLYLALNPIRLAVMKELLPHKDKSILDLCCGTGNQLKLLSKNGFKNLHCLDVSKAMLKVAQKGGYPIKIYNKDATKTGFDDAAFDIVMISFAIHEKDRNTHEKLLREAHRLIKEDGFILIVDYAFDDKTTKLGRMGISLIERMAGGEHYRNFKEYIENDGLESLMKADKFELVKNNRIAFNGVTISTYQKK
;
A
#
# COMPACT_ATOMS: atom_id res chain seq x y z
N MET A 1 -6.52 -3.96 20.24
CA MET A 1 -5.93 -4.12 18.90
C MET A 1 -4.47 -3.65 18.90
N LYS A 2 -3.60 -4.21 19.76
CA LYS A 2 -2.24 -3.65 19.98
C LYS A 2 -1.09 -4.67 20.07
N GLU A 3 -1.31 -5.99 20.07
CA GLU A 3 -0.23 -6.96 20.30
C GLU A 3 -0.09 -8.07 19.23
N ASP A 4 -1.08 -8.30 18.40
CA ASP A 4 -1.09 -9.44 17.45
C ASP A 4 -0.15 -9.27 16.25
N TYR A 5 0.19 -8.02 15.88
CA TYR A 5 1.12 -7.74 14.77
C TYR A 5 2.59 -8.07 15.09
N ALA A 6 2.98 -8.12 16.36
CA ALA A 6 4.38 -8.38 16.72
C ALA A 6 4.80 -9.84 16.49
N PHE A 7 3.89 -10.79 16.62
CA PHE A 7 4.16 -12.21 16.41
C PHE A 7 4.27 -12.56 14.91
N SER A 8 3.49 -11.90 14.07
CA SER A 8 3.48 -12.13 12.63
C SER A 8 4.73 -11.61 11.91
N VAL A 9 5.37 -10.53 12.41
CA VAL A 9 6.52 -9.89 11.77
C VAL A 9 7.72 -10.85 11.59
N ASN A 10 7.97 -11.75 12.53
CA ASN A 10 9.16 -12.62 12.49
C ASN A 10 9.01 -13.87 11.61
N ILE A 11 7.80 -14.33 11.38
CA ILE A 11 7.52 -15.58 10.61
C ILE A 11 6.98 -15.25 9.22
N TYR A 12 6.18 -14.19 9.11
CA TYR A 12 5.54 -13.78 7.86
C TYR A 12 6.50 -13.09 6.87
N ASP A 13 7.45 -12.30 7.39
CA ASP A 13 8.31 -11.45 6.56
C ASP A 13 9.23 -12.24 5.59
N PRO A 14 9.88 -13.39 5.94
CA PRO A 14 10.74 -14.09 4.98
C PRO A 14 9.99 -14.77 3.84
N VAL A 15 8.84 -15.39 4.10
CA VAL A 15 8.04 -16.11 3.09
C VAL A 15 7.31 -15.13 2.18
N LEU A 16 6.64 -14.14 2.77
CA LEU A 16 5.98 -13.06 2.02
C LEU A 16 6.98 -12.17 1.30
N TYR A 17 8.20 -12.01 1.81
CA TYR A 17 9.24 -11.24 1.13
C TYR A 17 9.50 -11.77 -0.27
N LEU A 18 9.68 -13.08 -0.42
CA LEU A 18 9.92 -13.70 -1.73
C LEU A 18 8.70 -13.58 -2.65
N ALA A 19 7.50 -13.81 -2.14
CA ALA A 19 6.25 -13.71 -2.90
C ALA A 19 5.95 -12.28 -3.36
N LEU A 20 6.21 -11.29 -2.51
CA LEU A 20 5.95 -9.87 -2.80
C LEU A 20 7.08 -9.18 -3.57
N ASN A 21 8.26 -9.78 -3.67
CA ASN A 21 9.40 -9.14 -4.32
C ASN A 21 9.17 -8.80 -5.80
N PRO A 22 8.54 -9.67 -6.63
CA PRO A 22 8.19 -9.30 -8.01
C PRO A 22 7.27 -8.08 -8.09
N ILE A 23 6.32 -7.96 -7.14
CA ILE A 23 5.39 -6.83 -7.06
C ILE A 23 6.16 -5.56 -6.69
N ARG A 24 7.04 -5.63 -5.69
CA ARG A 24 7.88 -4.49 -5.27
C ARG A 24 8.78 -4.00 -6.41
N LEU A 25 9.33 -4.92 -7.20
CA LEU A 25 10.14 -4.58 -8.38
C LEU A 25 9.28 -3.90 -9.47
N ALA A 26 8.05 -4.34 -9.68
CA ALA A 26 7.14 -3.71 -10.62
C ALA A 26 6.77 -2.29 -10.16
N VAL A 27 6.47 -2.09 -8.88
CA VAL A 27 6.25 -0.76 -8.28
C VAL A 27 7.48 0.12 -8.44
N MET A 28 8.67 -0.40 -8.14
CA MET A 28 9.92 0.34 -8.32
C MET A 28 10.11 0.78 -9.78
N LYS A 29 9.87 -0.11 -10.76
CA LYS A 29 9.94 0.23 -12.19
C LYS A 29 8.96 1.32 -12.58
N GLU A 30 7.73 1.28 -12.05
CA GLU A 30 6.72 2.31 -12.27
C GLU A 30 7.18 3.68 -11.78
N LEU A 31 7.89 3.71 -10.65
CA LEU A 31 8.37 4.93 -10.01
C LEU A 31 9.72 5.43 -10.55
N LEU A 32 10.43 4.68 -11.40
CA LEU A 32 11.76 5.07 -11.90
C LEU A 32 11.87 6.50 -12.48
N PRO A 33 10.85 7.02 -13.22
CA PRO A 33 10.88 8.39 -13.74
C PRO A 33 10.79 9.46 -12.65
N HIS A 34 10.48 9.09 -11.40
CA HIS A 34 10.12 9.99 -10.32
C HIS A 34 11.13 9.98 -9.15
N LYS A 35 12.40 9.69 -9.41
CA LYS A 35 13.45 9.53 -8.35
C LYS A 35 13.67 10.76 -7.48
N ASP A 36 13.44 11.94 -8.03
CA ASP A 36 13.64 13.21 -7.32
C ASP A 36 12.36 13.70 -6.60
N LYS A 37 11.25 13.01 -6.79
CA LYS A 37 9.96 13.33 -6.19
C LYS A 37 9.89 12.93 -4.72
N SER A 38 9.07 13.65 -3.94
CA SER A 38 8.75 13.27 -2.57
C SER A 38 7.71 12.16 -2.56
N ILE A 39 8.02 11.03 -1.92
CA ILE A 39 7.17 9.85 -1.86
C ILE A 39 6.81 9.54 -0.41
N LEU A 40 5.53 9.54 -0.09
CA LEU A 40 5.00 9.06 1.18
C LEU A 40 4.37 7.68 1.00
N ASP A 41 4.84 6.69 1.75
CA ASP A 41 4.20 5.38 1.87
C ASP A 41 3.29 5.40 3.12
N LEU A 42 1.99 5.47 2.89
CA LEU A 42 0.96 5.38 3.92
C LEU A 42 0.71 3.91 4.28
N CYS A 43 0.83 3.56 5.56
CA CYS A 43 0.81 2.18 6.04
C CYS A 43 2.02 1.37 5.52
N CYS A 44 3.22 1.95 5.64
CA CYS A 44 4.47 1.41 5.06
C CYS A 44 4.95 0.08 5.68
N GLY A 45 4.38 -0.37 6.79
CA GLY A 45 4.78 -1.59 7.48
C GLY A 45 6.28 -1.61 7.80
N THR A 46 6.97 -2.66 7.38
CA THR A 46 8.44 -2.85 7.55
C THR A 46 9.31 -2.01 6.61
N GLY A 47 8.69 -1.16 5.77
CA GLY A 47 9.38 -0.24 4.86
C GLY A 47 10.13 -0.91 3.71
N ASN A 48 9.86 -2.18 3.41
CA ASN A 48 10.62 -2.93 2.41
C ASN A 48 10.52 -2.33 1.01
N GLN A 49 9.37 -1.73 0.63
CA GLN A 49 9.23 -1.02 -0.64
C GLN A 49 10.14 0.21 -0.68
N LEU A 50 10.12 1.03 0.38
CA LEU A 50 10.95 2.23 0.45
C LEU A 50 12.45 1.91 0.50
N LYS A 51 12.84 0.83 1.19
CA LYS A 51 14.24 0.34 1.18
C LYS A 51 14.70 -0.04 -0.24
N LEU A 52 13.82 -0.67 -1.02
CA LEU A 52 14.09 -1.00 -2.41
C LEU A 52 14.24 0.29 -3.25
N LEU A 53 13.35 1.26 -3.08
CA LEU A 53 13.44 2.55 -3.76
C LEU A 53 14.74 3.27 -3.40
N SER A 54 15.08 3.34 -2.10
CA SER A 54 16.34 3.96 -1.62
C SER A 54 17.58 3.34 -2.27
N LYS A 55 17.66 2.00 -2.36
CA LYS A 55 18.74 1.29 -3.07
C LYS A 55 18.84 1.64 -4.56
N ASN A 56 17.74 2.10 -5.16
CA ASN A 56 17.66 2.48 -6.57
C ASN A 56 17.75 4.01 -6.81
N GLY A 57 18.25 4.75 -5.81
CA GLY A 57 18.59 6.17 -5.95
C GLY A 57 17.47 7.16 -5.67
N PHE A 58 16.35 6.73 -5.11
CA PHE A 58 15.31 7.64 -4.61
C PHE A 58 15.76 8.29 -3.30
N LYS A 59 15.59 9.63 -3.17
CA LYS A 59 16.21 10.39 -2.08
C LYS A 59 15.22 10.94 -1.06
N ASN A 60 13.98 11.21 -1.46
CA ASN A 60 12.99 11.87 -0.61
C ASN A 60 11.85 10.91 -0.24
N LEU A 61 12.18 9.99 0.66
CA LEU A 61 11.30 8.88 1.07
C LEU A 61 10.77 9.07 2.48
N HIS A 62 9.47 8.88 2.64
CA HIS A 62 8.75 9.04 3.89
C HIS A 62 7.91 7.77 4.17
N CYS A 63 8.10 7.19 5.33
CA CYS A 63 7.45 5.97 5.81
C CYS A 63 6.54 6.32 6.98
N LEU A 64 5.25 6.06 6.87
CA LEU A 64 4.28 6.30 7.92
C LEU A 64 3.53 5.02 8.25
N ASP A 65 3.49 4.68 9.54
CA ASP A 65 2.72 3.55 10.05
C ASP A 65 2.29 3.81 11.50
N VAL A 66 1.16 3.22 11.89
CA VAL A 66 0.68 3.28 13.28
C VAL A 66 1.42 2.30 14.19
N SER A 67 1.96 1.23 13.63
CA SER A 67 2.66 0.16 14.35
C SER A 67 4.11 0.52 14.64
N LYS A 68 4.42 0.81 15.91
CA LYS A 68 5.80 1.03 16.36
C LYS A 68 6.70 -0.19 16.11
N ALA A 69 6.15 -1.40 16.15
CA ALA A 69 6.90 -2.64 15.89
C ALA A 69 7.36 -2.71 14.44
N MET A 70 6.46 -2.41 13.49
CA MET A 70 6.79 -2.33 12.07
C MET A 70 7.83 -1.26 11.78
N LEU A 71 7.67 -0.07 12.35
CA LEU A 71 8.62 1.03 12.16
C LEU A 71 10.02 0.74 12.72
N LYS A 72 10.14 -0.02 13.82
CA LYS A 72 11.44 -0.51 14.30
C LYS A 72 12.15 -1.38 13.26
N VAL A 73 11.41 -2.17 12.47
CA VAL A 73 11.98 -2.95 11.37
C VAL A 73 12.30 -2.04 10.18
N ALA A 74 11.43 -1.07 9.88
CA ALA A 74 11.67 -0.10 8.81
C ALA A 74 12.97 0.69 8.99
N GLN A 75 13.32 1.04 10.24
CA GLN A 75 14.56 1.76 10.59
C GLN A 75 15.84 0.95 10.38
N LYS A 76 15.76 -0.39 10.35
CA LYS A 76 16.94 -1.24 10.20
C LYS A 76 17.58 -1.06 8.82
N GLY A 77 18.92 -1.03 8.79
CA GLY A 77 19.72 -0.97 7.57
C GLY A 77 20.20 0.42 7.17
N GLY A 78 19.93 1.47 7.97
CA GLY A 78 20.52 2.82 7.79
C GLY A 78 20.09 3.53 6.49
N TYR A 79 18.93 3.18 5.95
CA TYR A 79 18.39 3.83 4.75
C TYR A 79 17.93 5.27 5.06
N PRO A 80 18.16 6.25 4.17
CA PRO A 80 17.76 7.65 4.34
C PRO A 80 16.24 7.80 4.12
N ILE A 81 15.45 7.18 4.98
CA ILE A 81 13.98 7.19 4.97
C ILE A 81 13.52 7.93 6.22
N LYS A 82 12.67 8.94 6.06
CA LYS A 82 12.03 9.64 7.17
C LYS A 82 10.89 8.79 7.73
N ILE A 83 10.90 8.53 9.03
CA ILE A 83 9.96 7.61 9.70
C ILE A 83 8.99 8.38 10.59
N TYR A 84 7.69 8.08 10.47
CA TYR A 84 6.62 8.73 11.21
C TYR A 84 5.69 7.69 11.85
N ASN A 85 5.55 7.73 13.17
CA ASN A 85 4.55 6.92 13.87
C ASN A 85 3.26 7.73 14.02
N LYS A 86 2.37 7.61 13.05
CA LYS A 86 1.13 8.38 12.95
C LYS A 86 0.00 7.54 12.37
N ASP A 87 -1.23 8.01 12.56
CA ASP A 87 -2.43 7.45 11.91
C ASP A 87 -2.51 7.94 10.46
N ALA A 88 -2.62 7.00 9.52
CA ALA A 88 -2.70 7.28 8.09
C ALA A 88 -4.00 8.00 7.68
N THR A 89 -5.04 7.94 8.53
CA THR A 89 -6.31 8.65 8.29
C THR A 89 -6.30 10.10 8.78
N LYS A 90 -5.25 10.50 9.54
CA LYS A 90 -5.06 11.85 10.07
C LYS A 90 -3.59 12.09 10.34
N THR A 91 -2.81 12.31 9.30
CA THR A 91 -1.35 12.37 9.38
C THR A 91 -0.80 13.63 10.04
N GLY A 92 -1.53 14.76 9.95
CA GLY A 92 -1.09 16.07 10.42
C GLY A 92 0.07 16.65 9.59
N PHE A 93 0.28 16.22 8.37
CA PHE A 93 1.09 16.91 7.38
C PHE A 93 0.29 18.04 6.73
N ASP A 94 0.98 18.99 6.12
CA ASP A 94 0.36 20.06 5.35
C ASP A 94 -0.36 19.52 4.09
N ASP A 95 -1.32 20.27 3.56
CA ASP A 95 -1.95 19.98 2.28
C ASP A 95 -0.91 20.02 1.17
N ALA A 96 -1.08 19.19 0.15
CA ALA A 96 -0.20 19.12 -1.01
C ALA A 96 1.30 18.98 -0.66
N ALA A 97 1.61 18.20 0.40
CA ALA A 97 2.99 18.03 0.90
C ALA A 97 3.83 17.08 0.04
N PHE A 98 3.20 16.15 -0.69
CA PHE A 98 3.91 15.08 -1.39
C PHE A 98 3.58 15.07 -2.89
N ASP A 99 4.59 14.74 -3.69
CA ASP A 99 4.40 14.50 -5.12
C ASP A 99 3.69 13.15 -5.36
N ILE A 100 4.00 12.15 -4.53
CA ILE A 100 3.45 10.80 -4.65
C ILE A 100 3.05 10.30 -3.26
N VAL A 101 1.82 9.81 -3.14
CA VAL A 101 1.36 9.04 -1.99
C VAL A 101 1.17 7.59 -2.45
N MET A 102 1.82 6.66 -1.77
CA MET A 102 1.72 5.23 -2.04
C MET A 102 0.92 4.55 -0.92
N ILE A 103 0.06 3.60 -1.28
CA ILE A 103 -0.66 2.72 -0.36
C ILE A 103 -0.51 1.31 -0.89
N SER A 104 0.14 0.42 -0.13
CA SER A 104 0.45 -0.93 -0.59
C SER A 104 -0.06 -1.98 0.39
N PHE A 105 -0.98 -2.85 -0.09
CA PHE A 105 -1.57 -3.95 0.69
C PHE A 105 -2.14 -3.52 2.04
N ALA A 106 -2.80 -2.37 2.07
CA ALA A 106 -3.34 -1.81 3.30
C ALA A 106 -4.85 -1.50 3.23
N ILE A 107 -5.44 -1.41 2.05
CA ILE A 107 -6.86 -1.09 1.91
C ILE A 107 -7.71 -2.32 2.21
N HIS A 108 -7.41 -3.47 1.60
CA HIS A 108 -8.20 -4.70 1.75
C HIS A 108 -8.37 -5.19 3.20
N GLU A 109 -7.48 -4.80 4.11
CA GLU A 109 -7.52 -5.21 5.52
C GLU A 109 -8.37 -4.30 6.43
N LYS A 110 -8.87 -3.19 5.90
CA LYS A 110 -9.57 -2.16 6.68
C LYS A 110 -11.07 -2.15 6.39
N ASP A 111 -11.84 -1.64 7.34
CA ASP A 111 -13.27 -1.39 7.18
C ASP A 111 -13.55 -0.20 6.25
N ARG A 112 -14.77 -0.13 5.72
CA ARG A 112 -15.20 0.88 4.75
C ARG A 112 -15.03 2.33 5.24
N ASN A 113 -15.33 2.61 6.50
CA ASN A 113 -15.19 3.95 7.06
C ASN A 113 -13.71 4.39 7.11
N THR A 114 -12.82 3.43 7.37
CA THR A 114 -11.37 3.66 7.33
C THR A 114 -10.89 3.88 5.91
N HIS A 115 -11.42 3.16 4.89
CA HIS A 115 -11.11 3.42 3.48
C HIS A 115 -11.37 4.87 3.09
N GLU A 116 -12.58 5.39 3.38
CA GLU A 116 -12.96 6.77 3.03
C GLU A 116 -12.04 7.81 3.68
N LYS A 117 -11.68 7.61 4.96
CA LYS A 117 -10.77 8.52 5.67
C LYS A 117 -9.36 8.46 5.10
N LEU A 118 -8.85 7.26 4.80
CA LEU A 118 -7.52 7.05 4.25
C LEU A 118 -7.39 7.69 2.86
N LEU A 119 -8.37 7.46 1.98
CA LEU A 119 -8.37 8.03 0.63
C LEU A 119 -8.54 9.54 0.64
N ARG A 120 -9.37 10.09 1.53
CA ARG A 120 -9.51 11.54 1.73
C ARG A 120 -8.20 12.17 2.20
N GLU A 121 -7.52 11.55 3.14
CA GLU A 121 -6.22 12.04 3.62
C GLU A 121 -5.16 11.93 2.51
N ALA A 122 -5.10 10.83 1.79
CA ALA A 122 -4.20 10.68 0.64
C ALA A 122 -4.45 11.77 -0.43
N HIS A 123 -5.73 12.07 -0.73
CA HIS A 123 -6.11 13.15 -1.65
C HIS A 123 -5.62 14.53 -1.16
N ARG A 124 -5.77 14.83 0.12
CA ARG A 124 -5.31 16.09 0.71
C ARG A 124 -3.79 16.24 0.62
N LEU A 125 -3.06 15.13 0.79
CA LEU A 125 -1.60 15.11 0.87
C LEU A 125 -0.90 15.24 -0.48
N ILE A 126 -1.51 14.78 -1.57
CA ILE A 126 -0.87 14.89 -2.90
C ILE A 126 -0.98 16.33 -3.44
N LYS A 127 0.06 16.78 -4.15
CA LYS A 127 0.07 18.01 -4.93
C LYS A 127 -0.90 17.92 -6.11
N GLU A 128 -1.21 19.08 -6.73
CA GLU A 128 -2.12 19.13 -7.88
C GLU A 128 -1.60 18.30 -9.08
N ASP A 129 -0.29 18.36 -9.33
CA ASP A 129 0.40 17.57 -10.36
C ASP A 129 0.91 16.20 -9.86
N GLY A 130 0.56 15.85 -8.63
CA GLY A 130 0.93 14.59 -7.98
C GLY A 130 -0.01 13.44 -8.29
N PHE A 131 0.31 12.27 -7.76
CA PHE A 131 -0.55 11.10 -7.92
C PHE A 131 -0.53 10.16 -6.71
N ILE A 132 -1.57 9.34 -6.60
CA ILE A 132 -1.63 8.21 -5.67
C ILE A 132 -1.30 6.94 -6.43
N LEU A 133 -0.38 6.13 -5.90
CA LEU A 133 -0.09 4.79 -6.39
C LEU A 133 -0.63 3.78 -5.39
N ILE A 134 -1.61 2.99 -5.80
CA ILE A 134 -2.23 1.97 -4.98
C ILE A 134 -1.83 0.59 -5.49
N VAL A 135 -1.37 -0.25 -4.57
CA VAL A 135 -1.07 -1.66 -4.82
C VAL A 135 -1.95 -2.48 -3.90
N ASP A 136 -2.92 -3.20 -4.47
CA ASP A 136 -3.81 -4.02 -3.65
C ASP A 136 -4.43 -5.18 -4.46
N TYR A 137 -5.17 -6.04 -3.81
CA TYR A 137 -5.86 -7.14 -4.48
C TYR A 137 -6.99 -6.62 -5.38
N ALA A 138 -7.18 -7.32 -6.50
CA ALA A 138 -8.28 -7.05 -7.40
C ALA A 138 -8.71 -8.34 -8.09
N PHE A 139 -9.93 -8.77 -7.80
CA PHE A 139 -10.51 -9.98 -8.38
C PHE A 139 -11.59 -9.60 -9.38
N ASP A 140 -11.32 -9.91 -10.64
CA ASP A 140 -12.25 -9.74 -11.75
C ASP A 140 -12.15 -10.97 -12.71
N ASP A 141 -12.84 -10.94 -13.83
CA ASP A 141 -12.84 -12.03 -14.81
C ASP A 141 -11.45 -12.39 -15.34
N LYS A 142 -10.48 -11.47 -15.25
CA LYS A 142 -9.08 -11.67 -15.68
C LYS A 142 -8.25 -12.41 -14.63
N THR A 143 -8.70 -12.41 -13.37
CA THR A 143 -7.98 -13.06 -12.28
C THR A 143 -8.08 -14.58 -12.40
N THR A 144 -6.95 -15.26 -12.50
CA THR A 144 -6.94 -16.73 -12.63
C THR A 144 -7.47 -17.41 -11.37
N LYS A 145 -8.06 -18.60 -11.52
CA LYS A 145 -8.53 -19.41 -10.38
C LYS A 145 -7.42 -19.70 -9.38
N LEU A 146 -6.20 -19.97 -9.88
CA LEU A 146 -5.04 -20.21 -9.04
C LEU A 146 -4.65 -18.95 -8.23
N GLY A 147 -4.68 -17.79 -8.86
CA GLY A 147 -4.43 -16.51 -8.18
C GLY A 147 -5.45 -16.23 -7.09
N ARG A 148 -6.74 -16.38 -7.38
CA ARG A 148 -7.82 -16.23 -6.37
C ARG A 148 -7.62 -17.17 -5.18
N MET A 149 -7.36 -18.45 -5.45
CA MET A 149 -7.17 -19.46 -4.40
C MET A 149 -5.94 -19.17 -3.55
N GLY A 150 -4.80 -18.86 -4.17
CA GLY A 150 -3.55 -18.58 -3.46
C GLY A 150 -3.66 -17.34 -2.57
N ILE A 151 -4.19 -16.24 -3.09
CA ILE A 151 -4.40 -15.00 -2.32
C ILE A 151 -5.39 -15.25 -1.17
N SER A 152 -6.54 -15.88 -1.44
CA SER A 152 -7.53 -16.17 -0.40
C SER A 152 -6.99 -17.07 0.71
N LEU A 153 -6.06 -17.98 0.39
CA LEU A 153 -5.40 -18.81 1.40
C LEU A 153 -4.46 -17.98 2.29
N ILE A 154 -3.67 -17.10 1.68
CA ILE A 154 -2.76 -16.20 2.43
C ILE A 154 -3.57 -15.30 3.38
N GLU A 155 -4.63 -14.66 2.87
CA GLU A 155 -5.48 -13.77 3.66
C GLU A 155 -6.23 -14.51 4.78
N ARG A 156 -6.66 -15.75 4.53
CA ARG A 156 -7.27 -16.59 5.56
C ARG A 156 -6.31 -16.92 6.71
N MET A 157 -5.02 -17.08 6.40
CA MET A 157 -3.99 -17.32 7.42
C MET A 157 -3.70 -16.07 8.28
N ALA A 158 -3.97 -14.87 7.78
CA ALA A 158 -3.84 -13.62 8.52
C ALA A 158 -4.87 -13.47 9.66
N GLY A 159 -5.98 -14.23 9.59
CA GLY A 159 -6.93 -14.40 10.71
C GLY A 159 -8.16 -13.50 10.68
N GLY A 160 -9.04 -13.76 11.60
CA GLY A 160 -10.43 -13.34 11.84
C GLY A 160 -10.93 -12.02 11.22
N GLU A 161 -10.56 -10.88 11.77
CA GLU A 161 -11.04 -9.56 11.32
C GLU A 161 -10.43 -9.16 9.98
N HIS A 162 -9.14 -9.41 9.79
CA HIS A 162 -8.42 -9.15 8.55
C HIS A 162 -9.08 -9.88 7.36
N TYR A 163 -9.29 -11.20 7.49
CA TYR A 163 -9.93 -12.00 6.44
C TYR A 163 -11.38 -11.58 6.16
N ARG A 164 -12.12 -11.14 7.18
CA ARG A 164 -13.48 -10.63 7.00
C ARG A 164 -13.48 -9.33 6.19
N ASN A 165 -12.60 -8.39 6.51
CA ASN A 165 -12.45 -7.13 5.78
C ASN A 165 -11.99 -7.37 4.34
N PHE A 166 -11.04 -8.29 4.13
CA PHE A 166 -10.63 -8.72 2.78
C PHE A 166 -11.80 -9.27 1.96
N LYS A 167 -12.62 -10.14 2.55
CA LYS A 167 -13.80 -10.67 1.85
C LYS A 167 -14.79 -9.57 1.47
N GLU A 168 -15.12 -8.71 2.42
CA GLU A 168 -16.00 -7.57 2.18
C GLU A 168 -15.44 -6.65 1.09
N TYR A 169 -14.15 -6.37 1.11
CA TYR A 169 -13.46 -5.59 0.09
C TYR A 169 -13.61 -6.22 -1.31
N ILE A 170 -13.36 -7.51 -1.46
CA ILE A 170 -13.46 -8.21 -2.75
C ILE A 170 -14.92 -8.33 -3.22
N GLU A 171 -15.85 -8.62 -2.33
CA GLU A 171 -17.30 -8.76 -2.64
C GLU A 171 -17.94 -7.43 -3.08
N ASN A 172 -17.33 -6.28 -2.72
CA ASN A 172 -17.77 -4.94 -3.10
C ASN A 172 -16.92 -4.33 -4.23
N ASP A 173 -16.44 -5.13 -5.17
CA ASP A 173 -15.62 -4.69 -6.33
C ASP A 173 -14.28 -4.02 -5.96
N GLY A 174 -13.82 -4.20 -4.74
CA GLY A 174 -12.49 -3.80 -4.28
C GLY A 174 -12.18 -2.33 -4.53
N LEU A 175 -10.98 -2.09 -5.05
CA LEU A 175 -10.47 -0.74 -5.29
C LEU A 175 -11.31 0.04 -6.31
N GLU A 176 -11.88 -0.62 -7.31
CA GLU A 176 -12.66 0.05 -8.36
C GLU A 176 -13.91 0.74 -7.78
N SER A 177 -14.63 0.07 -6.90
CA SER A 177 -15.80 0.63 -6.23
C SER A 177 -15.43 1.83 -5.33
N LEU A 178 -14.34 1.71 -4.59
CA LEU A 178 -13.87 2.77 -3.69
C LEU A 178 -13.46 4.03 -4.46
N MET A 179 -12.72 3.88 -5.55
CA MET A 179 -12.19 5.02 -6.32
C MET A 179 -13.25 5.68 -7.21
N LYS A 180 -14.34 4.98 -7.59
CA LYS A 180 -15.46 5.59 -8.32
C LYS A 180 -16.21 6.64 -7.48
N ALA A 181 -16.28 6.43 -6.17
CA ALA A 181 -16.95 7.34 -5.25
C ALA A 181 -16.13 8.61 -4.94
N ASP A 182 -14.85 8.63 -5.28
CA ASP A 182 -13.91 9.67 -4.90
C ASP A 182 -13.52 10.60 -6.06
N LYS A 183 -12.83 11.68 -5.68
CA LYS A 183 -12.33 12.75 -6.57
C LYS A 183 -11.05 12.34 -7.32
N PHE A 184 -10.98 11.09 -7.76
CA PHE A 184 -9.81 10.53 -8.44
C PHE A 184 -10.13 10.07 -9.85
N GLU A 185 -9.17 10.26 -10.75
CA GLU A 185 -9.17 9.72 -12.10
C GLU A 185 -8.09 8.64 -12.23
N LEU A 186 -8.47 7.49 -12.79
CA LEU A 186 -7.53 6.42 -13.09
C LEU A 186 -6.67 6.79 -14.30
N VAL A 187 -5.36 6.91 -14.10
CA VAL A 187 -4.39 7.21 -15.15
C VAL A 187 -3.80 5.93 -15.74
N LYS A 188 -3.49 4.97 -14.87
CA LYS A 188 -2.83 3.73 -15.28
C LYS A 188 -3.21 2.57 -14.35
N ASN A 189 -3.35 1.39 -14.93
CA ASN A 189 -3.61 0.15 -14.20
C ASN A 189 -2.80 -0.99 -14.80
N ASN A 190 -1.94 -1.60 -14.00
CA ASN A 190 -1.19 -2.79 -14.33
C ASN A 190 -1.61 -3.96 -13.45
N ARG A 191 -1.75 -5.15 -14.02
CA ARG A 191 -2.06 -6.38 -13.31
C ARG A 191 -0.84 -7.28 -13.20
N ILE A 192 -0.67 -7.89 -12.03
CA ILE A 192 0.44 -8.79 -11.70
C ILE A 192 -0.07 -9.95 -10.82
N ALA A 193 0.79 -10.91 -10.51
CA ALA A 193 0.47 -12.05 -9.65
C ALA A 193 -0.82 -12.77 -10.09
N PHE A 194 -0.78 -13.40 -11.29
CA PHE A 194 -1.93 -14.10 -11.89
C PHE A 194 -3.16 -13.19 -12.07
N ASN A 195 -2.93 -11.91 -12.30
CA ASN A 195 -3.94 -10.84 -12.35
C ASN A 195 -4.73 -10.64 -11.02
N GLY A 196 -4.22 -11.13 -9.91
CA GLY A 196 -4.87 -10.98 -8.60
C GLY A 196 -4.44 -9.75 -7.82
N VAL A 197 -3.41 -9.02 -8.30
CA VAL A 197 -2.92 -7.76 -7.71
C VAL A 197 -2.94 -6.67 -8.77
N THR A 198 -3.41 -5.49 -8.40
CA THR A 198 -3.36 -4.28 -9.22
C THR A 198 -2.28 -3.32 -8.73
N ILE A 199 -1.61 -2.66 -9.66
CA ILE A 199 -0.78 -1.47 -9.44
C ILE A 199 -1.45 -0.35 -10.20
N SER A 200 -2.15 0.53 -9.50
CA SER A 200 -3.01 1.55 -10.09
C SER A 200 -2.52 2.95 -9.72
N THR A 201 -2.42 3.82 -10.70
CA THR A 201 -2.06 5.22 -10.52
C THR A 201 -3.29 6.09 -10.73
N TYR A 202 -3.56 6.98 -9.78
CA TYR A 202 -4.69 7.90 -9.80
C TYR A 202 -4.20 9.34 -9.59
N GLN A 203 -4.85 10.28 -10.29
CA GLN A 203 -4.67 11.72 -10.11
C GLN A 203 -5.96 12.34 -9.54
N LYS A 204 -5.85 13.56 -9.02
CA LYS A 204 -7.02 14.38 -8.69
C LYS A 204 -7.82 14.68 -9.95
N LYS A 205 -9.16 14.72 -9.80
CA LYS A 205 -10.06 15.24 -10.83
C LYS A 205 -10.13 16.75 -10.74
#